data_4625a59000b16fa25e1b5c2c3d2739f0
#
_entry.id   4625a59000b16fa25e1b5c2c3d2739f0
#
_cell.length_a   1.000
_cell.length_b   1.000
_cell.length_c   1.000
_cell.angle_alpha   90.00
_cell.angle_beta   90.00
_cell.angle_gamma   90.00
#
_symmetry.space_group_name_H-M   'P 1'
#
loop_
_entity.id
_entity.type
_entity.pdbx_description
1 polymer ?
#
loop_
_entity_poly.entity_id
_entity_poly.type
_entity_poly.pdbx_seq_one_letter_code
_entity_poly.pdbx_strand_id
1 'polypeptide(L)'
;HEYKRQMMNVLHILAEYNRILEDNVYAENYYPKTYIFGAKAAPGYKRAKLIIKLINSVGDMINNDPRVKDKIKVVFLENYSVSIAEKLIIAADISEQISTAGKEASGTGNMKFMLNGALTIGTLDGANVEMLEQVGEDNIYIFGLKADEVAARVKYAGTDEVKNIYSSNASLRHALEQLVDGSIVPGSNQMFRDLYQTLLFGDYGFPD
;
A
#
# COMPACT_ATOMS: atom_id res chain seq x y z
N HIS A 1 7.05 -10.00 -3.85
CA HIS A 1 8.10 -9.95 -2.83
C HIS A 1 8.30 -8.56 -2.24
N GLU A 2 7.71 -7.56 -2.81
CA GLU A 2 7.70 -6.19 -2.30
C GLU A 2 6.63 -5.99 -1.21
N TYR A 3 6.69 -6.80 -0.15
CA TYR A 3 5.75 -6.73 0.97
C TYR A 3 5.71 -5.35 1.63
N LYS A 4 6.83 -4.62 1.65
CA LYS A 4 6.91 -3.26 2.18
C LYS A 4 6.01 -2.28 1.43
N ARG A 5 5.88 -2.45 0.13
CA ARG A 5 5.03 -1.61 -0.71
C ARG A 5 3.55 -1.89 -0.46
N GLN A 6 3.18 -3.13 -0.12
CA GLN A 6 1.83 -3.44 0.33
C GLN A 6 1.53 -2.79 1.70
N MET A 7 2.52 -2.69 2.58
CA MET A 7 2.39 -1.92 3.82
C MET A 7 2.18 -0.42 3.54
N MET A 8 2.87 0.16 2.56
CA MET A 8 2.63 1.54 2.11
C MET A 8 1.16 1.73 1.68
N ASN A 9 0.60 0.77 0.94
CA ASN A 9 -0.81 0.81 0.55
C ASN A 9 -1.74 0.76 1.78
N VAL A 10 -1.44 -0.05 2.78
CA VAL A 10 -2.22 -0.07 4.03
C VAL A 10 -2.16 1.27 4.77
N LEU A 11 -1.00 1.92 4.81
CA LEU A 11 -0.87 3.26 5.40
C LEU A 11 -1.68 4.31 4.61
N HIS A 12 -1.74 4.21 3.28
CA HIS A 12 -2.62 5.03 2.46
C HIS A 12 -4.09 4.80 2.83
N ILE A 13 -4.52 3.55 2.97
CA ILE A 13 -5.90 3.21 3.37
C ILE A 13 -6.23 3.78 4.75
N LEU A 14 -5.33 3.71 5.71
CA LEU A 14 -5.49 4.32 7.03
C LEU A 14 -5.60 5.85 6.93
N ALA A 15 -4.78 6.48 6.11
CA ALA A 15 -4.85 7.94 5.89
C ALA A 15 -6.19 8.35 5.26
N GLU A 16 -6.70 7.61 4.28
CA GLU A 16 -8.02 7.83 3.68
C GLU A 16 -9.14 7.64 4.72
N TYR A 17 -9.08 6.56 5.50
CA TYR A 17 -10.04 6.30 6.58
C TYR A 17 -10.07 7.44 7.59
N ASN A 18 -8.92 7.88 8.08
CA ASN A 18 -8.81 8.98 9.03
C ASN A 18 -9.39 10.27 8.44
N ARG A 19 -9.06 10.58 7.20
CA ARG A 19 -9.56 11.76 6.51
C ARG A 19 -11.08 11.76 6.34
N ILE A 20 -11.66 10.59 6.03
CA ILE A 20 -13.13 10.45 5.96
C ILE A 20 -13.78 10.75 7.32
N LEU A 21 -13.13 10.37 8.42
CA LEU A 21 -13.64 10.62 9.77
C LEU A 21 -13.47 12.06 10.24
N GLU A 22 -12.43 12.74 9.78
CA GLU A 22 -12.02 14.06 10.27
C GLU A 22 -12.56 15.23 9.40
N ASP A 23 -12.85 14.97 8.13
CA ASP A 23 -13.25 15.99 7.14
C ASP A 23 -14.60 15.63 6.52
N ASN A 24 -15.67 16.26 7.01
CA ASN A 24 -17.03 16.02 6.53
C ASN A 24 -17.19 16.35 5.03
N VAL A 25 -16.54 17.40 4.54
CA VAL A 25 -16.63 17.80 3.12
C VAL A 25 -15.94 16.75 2.25
N TYR A 26 -14.80 16.24 2.69
CA TYR A 26 -14.13 15.14 2.02
C TYR A 26 -14.99 13.87 2.04
N ALA A 27 -15.58 13.54 3.18
CA ALA A 27 -16.43 12.38 3.35
C ALA A 27 -17.68 12.43 2.46
N GLU A 28 -18.32 13.57 2.30
CA GLU A 28 -19.51 13.76 1.44
C GLU A 28 -19.19 13.58 -0.05
N ASN A 29 -18.00 14.00 -0.47
CA ASN A 29 -17.54 13.92 -1.86
C ASN A 29 -16.70 12.65 -2.14
N TYR A 30 -16.51 11.77 -1.16
CA TYR A 30 -15.70 10.58 -1.32
C TYR A 30 -16.35 9.56 -2.25
N TYR A 31 -15.62 9.18 -3.31
CA TYR A 31 -16.06 8.12 -4.20
C TYR A 31 -15.80 6.74 -3.54
N PRO A 32 -16.82 5.88 -3.37
CA PRO A 32 -16.66 4.60 -2.71
C PRO A 32 -15.59 3.72 -3.33
N LYS A 33 -14.73 3.14 -2.49
CA LYS A 33 -13.61 2.27 -2.91
C LYS A 33 -13.61 0.95 -2.17
N THR A 34 -13.30 -0.12 -2.88
CA THR A 34 -12.97 -1.43 -2.31
C THR A 34 -11.52 -1.76 -2.63
N TYR A 35 -10.69 -1.84 -1.60
CA TYR A 35 -9.30 -2.28 -1.70
C TYR A 35 -9.25 -3.80 -1.59
N ILE A 36 -8.69 -4.46 -2.59
CA ILE A 36 -8.63 -5.92 -2.66
C ILE A 36 -7.16 -6.36 -2.67
N PHE A 37 -6.78 -7.12 -1.67
CA PHE A 37 -5.45 -7.71 -1.55
C PHE A 37 -5.50 -9.19 -1.87
N GLY A 38 -4.55 -9.65 -2.67
CA GLY A 38 -4.34 -11.06 -2.97
C GLY A 38 -2.87 -11.41 -2.87
N ALA A 39 -2.47 -12.13 -1.84
CA ALA A 39 -1.07 -12.45 -1.60
C ALA A 39 -0.89 -13.77 -0.84
N LYS A 40 0.33 -14.30 -0.93
CA LYS A 40 0.78 -15.46 -0.14
C LYS A 40 2.18 -15.16 0.41
N ALA A 41 2.42 -15.55 1.63
CA ALA A 41 3.75 -15.48 2.25
C ALA A 41 4.30 -16.88 2.51
N ALA A 42 5.60 -17.06 2.31
CA ALA A 42 6.26 -18.30 2.73
C ALA A 42 6.10 -18.51 4.25
N PRO A 43 5.97 -19.75 4.72
CA PRO A 43 5.72 -20.04 6.15
C PRO A 43 6.72 -19.40 7.11
N GLY A 44 8.00 -19.33 6.75
CA GLY A 44 9.06 -18.71 7.54
C GLY A 44 9.19 -17.19 7.41
N TYR A 45 8.45 -16.56 6.49
CA TYR A 45 8.57 -15.12 6.22
C TYR A 45 7.75 -14.30 7.20
N LYS A 46 8.26 -14.14 8.42
CA LYS A 46 7.55 -13.52 9.54
C LYS A 46 6.99 -12.13 9.22
N ARG A 47 7.80 -11.25 8.60
CA ARG A 47 7.41 -9.87 8.30
C ARG A 47 6.29 -9.80 7.27
N ALA A 48 6.36 -10.55 6.17
CA ALA A 48 5.28 -10.63 5.20
C ALA A 48 3.97 -11.14 5.83
N LYS A 49 4.06 -12.14 6.71
CA LYS A 49 2.90 -12.64 7.47
C LYS A 49 2.32 -11.59 8.41
N LEU A 50 3.18 -10.79 9.05
CA LEU A 50 2.75 -9.69 9.93
C LEU A 50 2.03 -8.60 9.13
N ILE A 51 2.47 -8.29 7.92
CA ILE A 51 1.78 -7.35 7.03
C ILE A 51 0.44 -7.91 6.57
N ILE A 52 0.33 -9.19 6.25
CA ILE A 52 -0.96 -9.85 5.96
C ILE A 52 -1.89 -9.72 7.18
N LYS A 53 -1.36 -9.93 8.39
CA LYS A 53 -2.13 -9.73 9.62
C LYS A 53 -2.59 -8.28 9.78
N LEU A 54 -1.73 -7.31 9.46
CA LEU A 54 -2.07 -5.89 9.48
C LEU A 54 -3.20 -5.58 8.50
N ILE A 55 -3.11 -6.04 7.24
CA ILE A 55 -4.16 -5.84 6.23
C ILE A 55 -5.51 -6.36 6.75
N ASN A 56 -5.54 -7.58 7.28
CA ASN A 56 -6.77 -8.17 7.82
C ASN A 56 -7.30 -7.38 9.03
N SER A 57 -6.42 -6.98 9.95
CA SER A 57 -6.84 -6.21 11.14
C SER A 57 -7.38 -4.82 10.78
N VAL A 58 -6.76 -4.14 9.81
CA VAL A 58 -7.27 -2.87 9.27
C VAL A 58 -8.60 -3.10 8.55
N GLY A 59 -8.71 -4.19 7.79
CA GLY A 59 -9.97 -4.60 7.17
C GLY A 59 -11.09 -4.83 8.19
N ASP A 60 -10.81 -5.56 9.26
CA ASP A 60 -11.77 -5.79 10.34
C ASP A 60 -12.21 -4.47 10.99
N MET A 61 -11.27 -3.58 11.30
CA MET A 61 -11.54 -2.27 11.88
C MET A 61 -12.43 -1.42 10.96
N ILE A 62 -12.05 -1.24 9.70
CA ILE A 62 -12.74 -0.37 8.74
C ILE A 62 -14.10 -0.95 8.35
N ASN A 63 -14.16 -2.24 8.03
CA ASN A 63 -15.39 -2.86 7.53
C ASN A 63 -16.52 -2.94 8.59
N ASN A 64 -16.16 -2.86 9.87
CA ASN A 64 -17.11 -2.85 10.97
C ASN A 64 -17.43 -1.43 11.49
N ASP A 65 -16.80 -0.39 10.96
CA ASP A 65 -17.10 0.99 11.35
C ASP A 65 -18.29 1.55 10.55
N PRO A 66 -19.45 1.79 11.21
CA PRO A 66 -20.63 2.29 10.51
C PRO A 66 -20.45 3.67 9.88
N ARG A 67 -19.48 4.47 10.33
CA ARG A 67 -19.22 5.83 9.82
C ARG A 67 -18.66 5.82 8.41
N VAL A 68 -18.04 4.73 7.98
CA VAL A 68 -17.36 4.58 6.67
C VAL A 68 -17.89 3.42 5.83
N LYS A 69 -18.94 2.73 6.30
CA LYS A 69 -19.47 1.47 5.73
C LYS A 69 -19.71 1.52 4.23
N ASP A 70 -20.25 2.63 3.74
CA ASP A 70 -20.61 2.79 2.32
C ASP A 70 -19.54 3.56 1.51
N LYS A 71 -18.39 3.80 2.11
CA LYS A 71 -17.31 4.60 1.52
C LYS A 71 -16.07 3.80 1.23
N ILE A 72 -15.60 3.02 2.18
CA ILE A 72 -14.33 2.30 2.07
C ILE A 72 -14.50 0.87 2.58
N LYS A 73 -13.96 -0.07 1.83
CA LYS A 73 -13.94 -1.49 2.18
C LYS A 73 -12.56 -2.08 1.89
N VAL A 74 -12.11 -2.97 2.78
CA VAL A 74 -10.83 -3.67 2.62
C VAL A 74 -11.09 -5.17 2.64
N VAL A 75 -10.62 -5.86 1.63
CA VAL A 75 -10.81 -7.30 1.43
C VAL A 75 -9.47 -7.97 1.22
N PHE A 76 -9.19 -9.02 1.96
CA PHE A 76 -8.06 -9.91 1.71
C PHE A 76 -8.56 -11.23 1.15
N LEU A 77 -8.14 -11.58 -0.07
CA LEU A 77 -8.54 -12.81 -0.73
C LEU A 77 -7.70 -13.98 -0.24
N GLU A 78 -8.35 -14.93 0.41
CA GLU A 78 -7.71 -16.17 0.84
C GLU A 78 -7.29 -17.02 -0.36
N ASN A 79 -6.17 -17.69 -0.21
CA ASN A 79 -5.66 -18.64 -1.19
C ASN A 79 -5.63 -18.13 -2.65
N TYR A 80 -5.13 -16.89 -2.82
CA TYR A 80 -5.00 -16.27 -4.15
C TYR A 80 -4.38 -17.25 -5.15
N SER A 81 -5.08 -17.53 -6.24
CA SER A 81 -4.77 -18.54 -7.24
C SER A 81 -5.07 -18.00 -8.63
N VAL A 82 -4.68 -18.74 -9.67
CA VAL A 82 -4.98 -18.39 -11.06
C VAL A 82 -6.48 -18.22 -11.28
N SER A 83 -7.30 -19.13 -10.77
CA SER A 83 -8.77 -19.07 -10.92
C SER A 83 -9.40 -17.84 -10.26
N ILE A 84 -8.82 -17.36 -9.15
CA ILE A 84 -9.24 -16.10 -8.50
C ILE A 84 -8.74 -14.91 -9.33
N ALA A 85 -7.49 -14.97 -9.80
CA ALA A 85 -6.89 -13.90 -10.60
C ALA A 85 -7.67 -13.65 -11.90
N GLU A 86 -8.13 -14.67 -12.59
CA GLU A 86 -8.95 -14.54 -13.80
C GLU A 86 -10.21 -13.71 -13.57
N LYS A 87 -10.85 -13.86 -12.41
CA LYS A 87 -12.05 -13.10 -12.05
C LYS A 87 -11.70 -11.70 -11.56
N LEU A 88 -10.65 -11.58 -10.76
CA LEU A 88 -10.23 -10.31 -10.16
C LEU A 88 -9.74 -9.32 -11.22
N ILE A 89 -8.96 -9.79 -12.17
CA ILE A 89 -8.36 -8.95 -13.21
C ILE A 89 -9.43 -8.26 -14.06
N ILE A 90 -10.49 -8.97 -14.44
CA ILE A 90 -11.59 -8.40 -15.22
C ILE A 90 -12.57 -7.55 -14.39
N ALA A 91 -12.53 -7.67 -13.06
CA ALA A 91 -13.43 -6.96 -12.16
C ALA A 91 -12.79 -5.67 -11.57
N ALA A 92 -11.51 -5.44 -11.79
CA ALA A 92 -10.80 -4.31 -11.21
C ALA A 92 -10.93 -3.06 -12.08
N ASP A 93 -11.23 -1.92 -11.45
CA ASP A 93 -11.21 -0.60 -12.09
C ASP A 93 -9.81 0.01 -12.06
N ILE A 94 -9.06 -0.27 -10.98
CA ILE A 94 -7.72 0.26 -10.73
C ILE A 94 -6.76 -0.88 -10.39
N SER A 95 -5.58 -0.84 -10.97
CA SER A 95 -4.47 -1.75 -10.73
C SER A 95 -3.31 -1.00 -10.08
N GLU A 96 -2.91 -1.41 -8.89
CA GLU A 96 -1.80 -0.82 -8.16
C GLU A 96 -0.52 -1.61 -8.40
N GLN A 97 0.41 -1.02 -9.15
CA GLN A 97 1.70 -1.60 -9.54
C GLN A 97 2.83 -0.79 -8.90
N ILE A 98 2.99 -0.97 -7.60
CA ILE A 98 3.70 -0.04 -6.72
C ILE A 98 5.05 -0.57 -6.19
N SER A 99 5.72 -1.47 -6.90
CA SER A 99 7.08 -1.90 -6.55
C SER A 99 8.05 -0.71 -6.46
N THR A 100 9.09 -0.84 -5.65
CA THR A 100 10.15 0.17 -5.63
C THR A 100 10.90 0.14 -6.95
N ALA A 101 11.09 1.28 -7.61
CA ALA A 101 11.75 1.34 -8.92
C ALA A 101 13.14 0.65 -8.89
N GLY A 102 13.37 -0.24 -9.86
CA GLY A 102 14.56 -1.09 -9.96
C GLY A 102 14.47 -2.43 -9.22
N LYS A 103 13.30 -2.81 -8.68
CA LYS A 103 13.10 -4.07 -7.94
C LYS A 103 12.28 -5.12 -8.69
N GLU A 104 11.43 -4.71 -9.61
CA GLU A 104 10.64 -5.61 -10.45
C GLU A 104 11.27 -5.72 -11.85
N ALA A 105 11.54 -6.93 -12.32
CA ALA A 105 12.14 -7.13 -13.62
C ALA A 105 11.19 -6.79 -14.78
N SER A 106 9.93 -7.19 -14.68
CA SER A 106 8.89 -6.92 -15.66
C SER A 106 7.51 -6.85 -15.00
N GLY A 107 7.10 -7.92 -14.33
CA GLY A 107 5.72 -8.15 -13.93
C GLY A 107 4.87 -8.67 -15.10
N THR A 108 3.75 -9.28 -14.79
CA THR A 108 2.75 -9.73 -15.77
C THR A 108 1.35 -9.28 -15.41
N GLY A 109 1.08 -9.08 -14.12
CA GLY A 109 -0.21 -8.60 -13.62
C GLY A 109 -0.57 -7.22 -14.16
N ASN A 110 0.39 -6.30 -14.18
CA ASN A 110 0.25 -4.95 -14.72
C ASN A 110 -0.36 -4.94 -16.13
N MET A 111 0.24 -5.70 -17.05
CA MET A 111 -0.24 -5.82 -18.43
C MET A 111 -1.64 -6.47 -18.50
N LYS A 112 -1.88 -7.52 -17.71
CA LYS A 112 -3.16 -8.21 -17.68
C LYS A 112 -4.30 -7.30 -17.22
N PHE A 113 -4.08 -6.52 -16.16
CA PHE A 113 -5.05 -5.57 -15.67
C PHE A 113 -5.35 -4.49 -16.72
N MET A 114 -4.32 -3.87 -17.31
CA MET A 114 -4.49 -2.82 -18.32
C MET A 114 -5.22 -3.35 -19.57
N LEU A 115 -4.86 -4.54 -20.07
CA LEU A 115 -5.53 -5.19 -21.21
C LEU A 115 -7.01 -5.51 -20.93
N ASN A 116 -7.41 -5.60 -19.66
CA ASN A 116 -8.80 -5.80 -19.24
C ASN A 116 -9.49 -4.50 -18.78
N GLY A 117 -8.89 -3.35 -19.05
CA GLY A 117 -9.51 -2.03 -18.88
C GLY A 117 -9.25 -1.35 -17.53
N ALA A 118 -8.48 -1.96 -16.63
CA ALA A 118 -8.12 -1.32 -15.37
C ALA A 118 -7.10 -0.19 -15.60
N LEU A 119 -7.33 0.96 -14.96
CA LEU A 119 -6.35 2.04 -14.91
C LEU A 119 -5.18 1.65 -14.01
N THR A 120 -3.96 1.92 -14.43
CA THR A 120 -2.78 1.61 -13.64
C THR A 120 -2.33 2.82 -12.83
N ILE A 121 -2.14 2.62 -11.52
CA ILE A 121 -1.37 3.50 -10.65
C ILE A 121 -0.08 2.77 -10.32
N GLY A 122 1.07 3.34 -10.68
CA GLY A 122 2.33 2.62 -10.50
C GLY A 122 3.56 3.49 -10.47
N THR A 123 4.68 2.83 -10.20
CA THR A 123 6.02 3.40 -10.31
C THR A 123 6.61 3.08 -11.67
N LEU A 124 7.65 3.81 -12.08
CA LEU A 124 8.45 3.48 -13.27
C LEU A 124 9.39 2.31 -12.97
N ASP A 125 8.79 1.11 -12.96
CA ASP A 125 9.47 -0.14 -12.66
C ASP A 125 8.90 -1.29 -13.51
N GLY A 126 9.74 -2.24 -13.89
CA GLY A 126 9.35 -3.37 -14.73
C GLY A 126 8.66 -2.92 -16.03
N ALA A 127 7.66 -3.65 -16.46
CA ALA A 127 6.91 -3.36 -17.68
C ALA A 127 6.07 -2.07 -17.62
N ASN A 128 5.95 -1.41 -16.47
CA ASN A 128 5.24 -0.13 -16.40
C ASN A 128 5.94 0.96 -17.24
N VAL A 129 7.25 0.82 -17.46
CA VAL A 129 8.03 1.74 -18.33
C VAL A 129 7.52 1.66 -19.76
N GLU A 130 7.48 0.46 -20.32
CA GLU A 130 7.00 0.22 -21.68
C GLU A 130 5.50 0.49 -21.81
N MET A 131 4.72 0.19 -20.76
CA MET A 131 3.29 0.50 -20.72
C MET A 131 3.06 2.01 -20.85
N LEU A 132 3.80 2.84 -20.12
CA LEU A 132 3.75 4.29 -20.23
C LEU A 132 4.06 4.77 -21.67
N GLU A 133 5.10 4.21 -22.27
CA GLU A 133 5.49 4.54 -23.66
C GLU A 133 4.40 4.21 -24.68
N GLN A 134 3.66 3.12 -24.46
CA GLN A 134 2.62 2.65 -25.38
C GLN A 134 1.27 3.39 -25.20
N VAL A 135 0.88 3.69 -23.97
CA VAL A 135 -0.43 4.29 -23.70
C VAL A 135 -0.39 5.82 -23.57
N GLY A 136 0.78 6.39 -23.28
CA GLY A 136 0.97 7.82 -23.04
C GLY A 136 0.60 8.24 -21.60
N GLU A 137 1.12 9.40 -21.20
CA GLU A 137 1.03 9.91 -19.82
C GLU A 137 -0.41 10.18 -19.36
N ASP A 138 -1.32 10.46 -20.28
CA ASP A 138 -2.72 10.72 -19.96
C ASP A 138 -3.53 9.47 -19.57
N ASN A 139 -2.97 8.27 -19.78
CA ASN A 139 -3.66 6.99 -19.61
C ASN A 139 -3.08 6.09 -18.52
N ILE A 140 -2.12 6.60 -17.77
CA ILE A 140 -1.48 5.87 -16.65
C ILE A 140 -1.05 6.87 -15.58
N TYR A 141 -1.23 6.52 -14.31
CA TYR A 141 -0.83 7.36 -13.18
C TYR A 141 0.52 6.89 -12.64
N ILE A 142 1.57 7.63 -12.96
CA ILE A 142 2.94 7.33 -12.50
C ILE A 142 3.29 8.22 -11.31
N PHE A 143 3.90 7.61 -10.30
CA PHE A 143 4.41 8.31 -9.12
C PHE A 143 5.73 7.71 -8.63
N GLY A 144 6.35 8.42 -7.68
CA GLY A 144 7.58 7.96 -7.02
C GLY A 144 8.84 8.30 -7.80
N LEU A 145 9.96 7.87 -7.23
CA LEU A 145 11.30 8.11 -7.77
C LEU A 145 11.64 7.10 -8.88
N LYS A 146 12.49 7.50 -9.80
CA LYS A 146 13.10 6.60 -10.80
C LYS A 146 14.15 5.71 -10.16
N ALA A 147 14.57 4.65 -10.85
CA ALA A 147 15.49 3.66 -10.31
C ALA A 147 16.87 4.24 -9.91
N ASP A 148 17.40 5.17 -10.67
CA ASP A 148 18.64 5.88 -10.38
C ASP A 148 18.50 6.81 -9.18
N GLU A 149 17.37 7.50 -9.05
CA GLU A 149 17.05 8.35 -7.90
C GLU A 149 16.90 7.53 -6.63
N VAL A 150 16.22 6.37 -6.71
CA VAL A 150 16.13 5.41 -5.59
C VAL A 150 17.51 4.95 -5.16
N ALA A 151 18.35 4.54 -6.11
CA ALA A 151 19.71 4.08 -5.80
C ALA A 151 20.57 5.18 -5.14
N ALA A 152 20.46 6.41 -5.61
CA ALA A 152 21.13 7.57 -5.00
C ALA A 152 20.60 7.83 -3.59
N ARG A 153 19.27 7.79 -3.40
CA ARG A 153 18.64 8.07 -2.10
C ARG A 153 19.00 7.02 -1.05
N VAL A 154 18.95 5.73 -1.38
CA VAL A 154 19.35 4.65 -0.46
C VAL A 154 20.79 4.83 0.03
N LYS A 155 21.66 5.37 -0.80
CA LYS A 155 23.05 5.63 -0.42
C LYS A 155 23.23 6.79 0.57
N TYR A 156 22.33 7.77 0.54
CA TYR A 156 22.46 9.03 1.29
C TYR A 156 21.33 9.25 2.32
N ALA A 157 20.26 8.44 2.30
CA ALA A 157 19.16 8.59 3.26
C ALA A 157 19.64 8.30 4.69
N GLY A 158 19.53 9.29 5.53
CA GLY A 158 19.85 9.20 6.96
C GLY A 158 18.58 9.21 7.81
N THR A 159 18.74 8.85 9.08
CA THR A 159 17.64 8.88 10.08
C THR A 159 16.98 10.24 10.23
N ASP A 160 17.69 11.34 9.92
CA ASP A 160 17.14 12.69 10.04
C ASP A 160 16.13 12.99 8.93
N GLU A 161 16.27 12.44 7.74
CA GLU A 161 15.28 12.59 6.67
C GLU A 161 13.95 11.91 7.06
N VAL A 162 14.02 10.70 7.60
CA VAL A 162 12.83 9.96 8.08
C VAL A 162 12.13 10.73 9.18
N LYS A 163 12.88 11.26 10.15
CA LYS A 163 12.33 12.11 11.22
C LYS A 163 11.66 13.38 10.68
N ASN A 164 12.25 14.00 9.67
CA ASN A 164 11.69 15.19 9.04
C ASN A 164 10.37 14.86 8.32
N ILE A 165 10.31 13.76 7.57
CA ILE A 165 9.08 13.29 6.90
C ILE A 165 8.02 12.97 7.96
N TYR A 166 8.36 12.23 8.99
CA TYR A 166 7.45 11.87 10.08
C TYR A 166 6.90 13.11 10.80
N SER A 167 7.73 14.10 11.07
CA SER A 167 7.31 15.31 11.80
C SER A 167 6.51 16.27 10.91
N SER A 168 6.82 16.37 9.63
CA SER A 168 6.19 17.33 8.71
C SER A 168 4.87 16.83 8.09
N ASN A 169 4.63 15.50 8.04
CA ASN A 169 3.44 14.93 7.45
C ASN A 169 2.52 14.36 8.53
N ALA A 170 1.52 15.14 8.95
CA ALA A 170 0.59 14.77 10.01
C ALA A 170 -0.26 13.54 9.66
N SER A 171 -0.70 13.40 8.42
CA SER A 171 -1.52 12.27 7.97
C SER A 171 -0.72 10.95 8.00
N LEU A 172 0.51 10.96 7.48
CA LEU A 172 1.40 9.81 7.55
C LEU A 172 1.73 9.45 9.00
N ARG A 173 2.06 10.45 9.83
CA ARG A 173 2.34 10.24 11.25
C ARG A 173 1.16 9.57 11.96
N HIS A 174 -0.05 10.08 11.77
CA HIS A 174 -1.26 9.50 12.36
C HIS A 174 -1.43 8.03 11.95
N ALA A 175 -1.34 7.73 10.65
CA ALA A 175 -1.43 6.35 10.15
C ALA A 175 -0.33 5.43 10.73
N LEU A 176 0.89 5.94 10.92
CA LEU A 176 1.98 5.19 11.55
C LEU A 176 1.74 4.96 13.04
N GLU A 177 1.28 5.97 13.77
CA GLU A 177 0.99 5.87 15.20
C GLU A 177 -0.12 4.85 15.51
N GLN A 178 -1.11 4.70 14.63
CA GLN A 178 -2.16 3.70 14.74
C GLN A 178 -1.62 2.24 14.78
N LEU A 179 -0.43 1.99 14.25
CA LEU A 179 0.21 0.67 14.36
C LEU A 179 0.56 0.29 15.82
N VAL A 180 0.67 1.28 16.71
CA VAL A 180 1.16 1.09 18.08
C VAL A 180 0.29 1.70 19.18
N ASP A 181 -0.79 2.39 18.85
CA ASP A 181 -1.69 3.01 19.82
C ASP A 181 -2.84 2.11 20.29
N GLY A 182 -3.05 0.98 19.60
CA GLY A 182 -4.12 0.02 19.91
C GLY A 182 -5.45 0.30 19.18
N SER A 183 -5.52 1.28 18.29
CA SER A 183 -6.74 1.60 17.53
C SER A 183 -7.11 0.51 16.52
N ILE A 184 -6.12 -0.10 15.86
CA ILE A 184 -6.34 -1.17 14.88
C ILE A 184 -6.78 -2.47 15.57
N VAL A 185 -6.13 -2.84 16.68
CA VAL A 185 -6.47 -4.04 17.46
C VAL A 185 -6.60 -3.64 18.91
N PRO A 186 -7.82 -3.40 19.41
CA PRO A 186 -8.05 -2.99 20.78
C PRO A 186 -7.37 -3.93 21.80
N GLY A 187 -6.63 -3.37 22.72
CA GLY A 187 -5.89 -4.11 23.74
C GLY A 187 -4.56 -4.71 23.27
N SER A 188 -4.13 -4.48 22.03
CA SER A 188 -2.88 -5.03 21.49
C SER A 188 -2.01 -3.98 20.77
N ASN A 189 -1.48 -3.03 21.54
CA ASN A 189 -0.58 -1.98 21.05
C ASN A 189 0.84 -2.45 20.68
N GLN A 190 1.16 -3.73 20.90
CA GLN A 190 2.48 -4.29 20.57
C GLN A 190 2.49 -5.07 19.27
N MET A 191 1.32 -5.43 18.74
CA MET A 191 1.19 -6.38 17.62
C MET A 191 1.98 -5.95 16.38
N PHE A 192 1.94 -4.67 16.03
CA PHE A 192 2.58 -4.12 14.83
C PHE A 192 3.78 -3.23 15.14
N ARG A 193 4.29 -3.27 16.37
CA ARG A 193 5.45 -2.46 16.78
C ARG A 193 6.69 -2.72 15.93
N ASP A 194 6.92 -3.97 15.53
CA ASP A 194 8.05 -4.32 14.65
C ASP A 194 7.97 -3.61 13.30
N LEU A 195 6.77 -3.52 12.72
CA LEU A 195 6.55 -2.79 11.48
C LEU A 195 6.78 -1.29 11.66
N TYR A 196 6.22 -0.70 12.73
CA TYR A 196 6.42 0.70 13.06
C TYR A 196 7.91 1.05 13.24
N GLN A 197 8.63 0.23 14.00
CA GLN A 197 10.06 0.44 14.23
C GLN A 197 10.87 0.30 12.95
N THR A 198 10.56 -0.69 12.11
CA THR A 198 11.25 -0.88 10.83
C THR A 198 11.08 0.32 9.91
N LEU A 199 9.90 0.92 9.85
CA LEU A 199 9.64 2.10 9.00
C LEU A 199 10.41 3.33 9.46
N LEU A 200 10.54 3.52 10.78
CA LEU A 200 11.21 4.71 11.33
C LEU A 200 12.72 4.57 11.47
N PHE A 201 13.20 3.36 11.72
CA PHE A 201 14.61 3.11 12.06
C PHE A 201 15.28 2.14 11.10
N GLY A 202 14.52 1.51 10.21
CA GLY A 202 15.00 0.55 9.23
C GLY A 202 15.44 -0.78 9.82
N ASP A 203 15.78 -1.70 8.93
CA ASP A 203 16.53 -2.90 9.27
C ASP A 203 18.00 -2.53 9.42
N TYR A 204 18.64 -2.96 10.51
CA TYR A 204 20.05 -2.64 10.80
C TYR A 204 20.36 -1.13 10.90
N GLY A 205 19.38 -0.30 11.28
CA GLY A 205 19.55 1.14 11.44
C GLY A 205 19.41 1.96 10.16
N PHE A 206 18.97 1.34 9.06
CA PHE A 206 18.60 2.04 7.83
C PHE A 206 17.07 2.11 7.71
N PRO A 207 16.50 3.31 7.63
CA PRO A 207 15.07 3.48 7.40
C PRO A 207 14.65 2.97 6.01
N ASP A 208 13.45 2.44 5.93
CA ASP A 208 12.82 2.01 4.67
C ASP A 208 12.14 3.17 3.92
#